data_92b01346240e2285bae7ad5527eca80d
#
_entry.id   92b01346240e2285bae7ad5527eca80d
#
_cell.length_a   1.000
_cell.length_b   1.000
_cell.length_c   1.000
_cell.angle_alpha   90.00
_cell.angle_beta   90.00
_cell.angle_gamma   90.00
#
_symmetry.space_group_name_H-M   'P 1'
#
loop_
_entity.id
_entity.type
_entity.pdbx_description
1 polymer ?
#
loop_
_entity_poly.entity_id
_entity_poly.type
_entity_poly.pdbx_seq_one_letter_code
_entity_poly.pdbx_strand_id
1 'polypeptide(L)'
;MKKVFAIMCAVLFVTNGHAQEYFTIQQYDVTVKVNKDASLDIAENIHVHFTEQRHGIIRRIPYKYEVRPLPAGTEKADRQLESGGYTRTMIENIQVPAWNFDVSNEGNYKAIKIGSANKYVDGDQQYLITYRILNAINFFKDHSELYFNIIGAQWSTTISSVIFKVELYQPLPDTPKYFVATGAFGSRENNTVVKWEDNAILRGSTTQILQPNEGVTVGIRFPKDYLTKPDYFFRGIYWLVLPFIVFALMFNVWKKWGKDDDVTIQTEFYPPENVSPSVSGYVIDDKLDRRDLTALVPYWGANGNLRIN
;
A
#
# COMPACT_ATOMS: atom_id res chain seq x y z
N MET A 1 -9.46 -14.56 72.19
CA MET A 1 -9.33 -13.43 71.27
C MET A 1 -9.64 -13.94 69.89
N LYS A 2 -10.87 -13.72 69.46
CA LYS A 2 -11.36 -14.18 68.10
C LYS A 2 -11.10 -13.09 67.10
N LYS A 3 -10.22 -13.36 66.09
CA LYS A 3 -10.02 -12.46 64.94
C LYS A 3 -11.14 -12.67 63.96
N VAL A 4 -11.99 -11.68 63.83
CA VAL A 4 -13.01 -11.59 62.75
C VAL A 4 -12.31 -11.17 61.49
N PHE A 5 -12.29 -12.08 60.50
CA PHE A 5 -11.77 -11.80 59.17
C PHE A 5 -12.95 -11.23 58.34
N ALA A 6 -12.96 -9.92 58.08
CA ALA A 6 -13.94 -9.28 57.21
C ALA A 6 -13.53 -9.49 55.75
N ILE A 7 -14.25 -10.36 55.05
CA ILE A 7 -14.15 -10.53 53.59
C ILE A 7 -14.93 -9.38 52.97
N MET A 8 -14.21 -8.41 52.41
CA MET A 8 -14.75 -7.32 51.60
C MET A 8 -14.93 -7.84 50.18
N CYS A 9 -16.15 -8.26 49.84
CA CYS A 9 -16.51 -8.56 48.43
C CYS A 9 -16.50 -7.27 47.61
N ALA A 10 -15.44 -7.05 46.85
CA ALA A 10 -15.40 -6.06 45.79
C ALA A 10 -16.29 -6.55 44.66
N VAL A 11 -17.52 -6.04 44.58
CA VAL A 11 -18.41 -6.21 43.42
C VAL A 11 -17.82 -5.36 42.29
N LEU A 12 -17.09 -5.99 41.38
CA LEU A 12 -16.71 -5.40 40.10
C LEU A 12 -17.99 -5.19 39.28
N PHE A 13 -18.52 -3.98 39.28
CA PHE A 13 -19.46 -3.55 38.29
C PHE A 13 -18.70 -3.50 36.96
N VAL A 14 -18.82 -4.57 36.15
CA VAL A 14 -18.49 -4.52 34.74
C VAL A 14 -19.55 -3.63 34.09
N THR A 15 -19.31 -2.33 34.04
CA THR A 15 -20.06 -1.46 33.18
C THR A 15 -19.71 -1.88 31.76
N ASN A 16 -20.65 -2.55 31.08
CA ASN A 16 -20.61 -2.67 29.64
C ASN A 16 -20.61 -1.24 29.09
N GLY A 17 -19.44 -0.68 28.85
CA GLY A 17 -19.28 0.57 28.15
C GLY A 17 -19.77 0.34 26.72
N HIS A 18 -21.02 0.68 26.47
CA HIS A 18 -21.51 0.82 25.12
C HIS A 18 -20.68 1.96 24.55
N ALA A 19 -19.84 1.66 23.56
CA ALA A 19 -19.16 2.71 22.81
C ALA A 19 -20.26 3.62 22.28
N GLN A 20 -20.28 4.88 22.73
CA GLN A 20 -21.28 5.85 22.30
C GLN A 20 -21.12 6.02 20.79
N GLU A 21 -22.14 5.60 20.02
CA GLU A 21 -22.16 5.82 18.60
C GLU A 21 -22.47 7.30 18.33
N TYR A 22 -21.51 8.01 17.84
CA TYR A 22 -21.66 9.44 17.52
C TYR A 22 -22.42 9.70 16.23
N PHE A 23 -22.59 8.66 15.43
CA PHE A 23 -23.41 8.65 14.22
C PHE A 23 -23.83 7.22 13.90
N THR A 24 -24.87 7.08 13.10
CA THR A 24 -25.35 5.80 12.55
C THR A 24 -25.44 5.93 11.03
N ILE A 25 -25.25 4.82 10.31
CA ILE A 25 -25.49 4.78 8.87
C ILE A 25 -26.90 4.22 8.66
N GLN A 26 -27.80 5.09 8.21
CA GLN A 26 -29.20 4.72 7.97
C GLN A 26 -29.33 3.85 6.71
N GLN A 27 -28.64 4.24 5.64
CA GLN A 27 -28.61 3.50 4.37
C GLN A 27 -27.25 3.61 3.72
N TYR A 28 -26.80 2.50 3.12
CA TYR A 28 -25.56 2.43 2.38
C TYR A 28 -25.80 1.77 1.03
N ASP A 29 -25.83 2.58 -0.03
CA ASP A 29 -26.02 2.09 -1.38
C ASP A 29 -24.66 1.94 -2.06
N VAL A 30 -24.41 0.77 -2.66
CA VAL A 30 -23.16 0.49 -3.37
C VAL A 30 -23.44 -0.03 -4.76
N THR A 31 -22.85 0.61 -5.75
CA THR A 31 -22.81 0.10 -7.13
C THR A 31 -21.38 -0.29 -7.47
N VAL A 32 -21.20 -1.51 -7.91
CA VAL A 32 -19.94 -2.07 -8.42
C VAL A 32 -20.11 -2.39 -9.89
N LYS A 33 -19.40 -1.72 -10.76
CA LYS A 33 -19.36 -2.05 -12.19
C LYS A 33 -18.09 -2.81 -12.50
N VAL A 34 -18.25 -4.04 -12.98
CA VAL A 34 -17.14 -4.91 -13.40
C VAL A 34 -16.87 -4.65 -14.88
N ASN A 35 -15.71 -4.09 -15.20
CA ASN A 35 -15.31 -3.79 -16.56
C ASN A 35 -14.60 -4.98 -17.22
N LYS A 36 -14.57 -5.01 -18.56
CA LYS A 36 -13.93 -6.07 -19.34
C LYS A 36 -12.44 -6.21 -19.02
N ASP A 37 -11.75 -5.11 -18.71
CA ASP A 37 -10.34 -5.06 -18.34
C ASP A 37 -10.08 -5.48 -16.87
N ALA A 38 -11.07 -6.09 -16.22
CA ALA A 38 -11.03 -6.52 -14.81
C ALA A 38 -10.85 -5.38 -13.79
N SER A 39 -11.05 -4.13 -14.20
CA SER A 39 -11.20 -3.01 -13.27
C SER A 39 -12.61 -2.95 -12.70
N LEU A 40 -12.74 -2.37 -11.51
CA LEU A 40 -14.02 -2.12 -10.87
C LEU A 40 -14.23 -0.62 -10.74
N ASP A 41 -15.35 -0.11 -11.25
CA ASP A 41 -15.82 1.24 -10.92
C ASP A 41 -16.83 1.15 -9.78
N ILE A 42 -16.56 1.85 -8.70
CA ILE A 42 -17.34 1.80 -7.47
C ILE A 42 -18.00 3.16 -7.24
N ALA A 43 -19.28 3.12 -6.87
CA ALA A 43 -19.99 4.27 -6.35
C ALA A 43 -20.65 3.88 -5.02
N GLU A 44 -20.32 4.60 -3.97
CA GLU A 44 -20.85 4.44 -2.62
C GLU A 44 -21.67 5.68 -2.27
N ASN A 45 -22.92 5.48 -1.87
CA ASN A 45 -23.79 6.55 -1.38
C ASN A 45 -24.18 6.24 0.06
N ILE A 46 -23.69 7.04 0.99
CA ILE A 46 -23.78 6.78 2.43
C ILE A 46 -24.68 7.84 3.08
N HIS A 47 -25.82 7.41 3.62
CA HIS A 47 -26.71 8.23 4.38
C HIS A 47 -26.42 8.08 5.87
N VAL A 48 -25.90 9.14 6.47
CA VAL A 48 -25.42 9.16 7.87
C VAL A 48 -26.29 10.08 8.69
N HIS A 49 -26.69 9.62 9.86
CA HIS A 49 -27.32 10.44 10.89
C HIS A 49 -26.34 10.70 12.03
N PHE A 50 -25.93 11.95 12.20
CA PHE A 50 -25.08 12.37 13.32
C PHE A 50 -25.92 12.71 14.53
N THR A 51 -25.63 12.06 15.66
CA THR A 51 -26.25 12.34 16.97
C THR A 51 -25.52 13.46 17.71
N GLU A 52 -24.28 13.75 17.31
CA GLU A 52 -23.45 14.84 17.83
C GLU A 52 -22.72 15.54 16.70
N GLN A 53 -22.33 16.79 16.93
CA GLN A 53 -21.57 17.57 15.96
C GLN A 53 -20.21 16.92 15.67
N ARG A 54 -19.91 16.71 14.39
CA ARG A 54 -18.67 16.12 13.89
C ARG A 54 -18.11 16.89 12.71
N HIS A 55 -16.86 16.62 12.33
CA HIS A 55 -16.25 17.24 11.17
C HIS A 55 -16.45 16.44 9.87
N GLY A 56 -17.21 15.34 9.92
CA GLY A 56 -17.48 14.44 8.80
C GLY A 56 -17.21 12.98 9.13
N ILE A 57 -16.88 12.18 8.10
CA ILE A 57 -16.64 10.75 8.21
C ILE A 57 -15.27 10.35 7.66
N ILE A 58 -14.79 9.17 8.03
CA ILE A 58 -13.59 8.56 7.44
C ILE A 58 -13.99 7.23 6.81
N ARG A 59 -13.88 7.13 5.49
CA ARG A 59 -14.05 5.88 4.75
C ARG A 59 -12.70 5.20 4.57
N ARG A 60 -12.52 4.00 5.13
CA ARG A 60 -11.32 3.19 4.98
C ARG A 60 -11.58 2.06 4.01
N ILE A 61 -10.87 2.05 2.88
CA ILE A 61 -10.96 1.03 1.85
C ILE A 61 -9.69 0.17 1.91
N PRO A 62 -9.79 -1.15 2.13
CA PRO A 62 -8.61 -2.01 2.16
C PRO A 62 -7.99 -2.09 0.76
N TYR A 63 -6.68 -1.85 0.67
CA TYR A 63 -5.92 -1.99 -0.58
C TYR A 63 -4.78 -3.00 -0.47
N LYS A 64 -4.44 -3.42 0.74
CA LYS A 64 -3.42 -4.42 1.01
C LYS A 64 -4.03 -5.54 1.84
N TYR A 65 -4.02 -6.74 1.28
CA TYR A 65 -4.64 -7.93 1.88
C TYR A 65 -3.55 -8.92 2.28
N GLU A 66 -3.64 -9.42 3.49
CA GLU A 66 -2.82 -10.54 3.93
C GLU A 66 -3.29 -11.82 3.22
N VAL A 67 -2.34 -12.49 2.60
CA VAL A 67 -2.58 -13.78 1.94
C VAL A 67 -2.05 -14.87 2.86
N ARG A 68 -2.94 -15.75 3.32
CA ARG A 68 -2.54 -16.92 4.10
C ARG A 68 -1.94 -17.98 3.17
N PRO A 69 -0.97 -18.76 3.65
CA PRO A 69 -0.45 -19.90 2.90
C PRO A 69 -1.59 -20.82 2.48
N LEU A 70 -1.57 -21.27 1.23
CA LEU A 70 -2.56 -22.19 0.72
C LEU A 70 -2.29 -23.61 1.24
N PRO A 71 -3.32 -24.40 1.58
CA PRO A 71 -3.17 -25.83 1.83
C PRO A 71 -2.57 -26.54 0.61
N ALA A 72 -1.80 -27.60 0.84
CA ALA A 72 -1.22 -28.39 -0.25
C ALA A 72 -2.31 -28.92 -1.19
N GLY A 73 -2.08 -28.81 -2.49
CA GLY A 73 -3.04 -29.24 -3.53
C GLY A 73 -4.18 -28.26 -3.83
N THR A 74 -4.21 -27.09 -3.18
CA THR A 74 -5.19 -26.05 -3.49
C THR A 74 -4.79 -25.33 -4.78
N GLU A 75 -5.76 -25.09 -5.66
CA GLU A 75 -5.54 -24.27 -6.84
C GLU A 75 -5.21 -22.82 -6.42
N LYS A 76 -4.19 -22.26 -7.04
CA LYS A 76 -3.65 -20.95 -6.73
C LYS A 76 -4.07 -19.94 -7.79
N ALA A 77 -4.68 -18.84 -7.35
CA ALA A 77 -4.81 -17.67 -8.20
C ALA A 77 -3.45 -16.97 -8.36
N ASP A 78 -3.22 -16.35 -9.51
CA ASP A 78 -1.93 -15.71 -9.81
C ASP A 78 -1.51 -14.58 -8.85
N ARG A 79 -2.45 -14.02 -8.09
CA ARG A 79 -2.15 -13.04 -7.04
C ARG A 79 -1.84 -13.65 -5.68
N GLN A 80 -2.08 -14.96 -5.49
CA GLN A 80 -1.84 -15.63 -4.21
C GLN A 80 -0.40 -16.13 -4.13
N LEU A 81 0.23 -15.90 -2.99
CA LEU A 81 1.61 -16.30 -2.71
C LEU A 81 1.62 -17.66 -2.01
N GLU A 82 2.53 -18.54 -2.39
CA GLU A 82 2.65 -19.89 -1.77
C GLU A 82 3.04 -19.83 -0.30
N SER A 83 3.92 -18.89 0.05
CA SER A 83 4.45 -18.72 1.41
C SER A 83 3.66 -17.75 2.27
N GLY A 84 2.50 -17.26 1.79
CA GLY A 84 1.81 -16.12 2.39
C GLY A 84 2.48 -14.81 2.01
N GLY A 85 2.00 -13.70 2.56
CA GLY A 85 2.47 -12.35 2.25
C GLY A 85 1.30 -11.41 2.01
N TYR A 86 1.49 -10.42 1.12
CA TYR A 86 0.46 -9.44 0.84
C TYR A 86 0.16 -9.35 -0.65
N THR A 87 -1.12 -9.30 -1.00
CA THR A 87 -1.58 -8.85 -2.32
C THR A 87 -2.09 -7.42 -2.22
N ARG A 88 -1.99 -6.66 -3.30
CA ARG A 88 -2.42 -5.26 -3.35
C ARG A 88 -3.37 -5.02 -4.49
N THR A 89 -4.42 -4.26 -4.20
CA THR A 89 -5.24 -3.57 -5.20
C THR A 89 -4.75 -2.13 -5.35
N MET A 90 -5.04 -1.51 -6.49
CA MET A 90 -4.75 -0.10 -6.71
C MET A 90 -6.08 0.66 -6.71
N ILE A 91 -6.19 1.70 -5.90
CA ILE A 91 -7.39 2.55 -5.80
C ILE A 91 -7.05 3.89 -6.43
N GLU A 92 -7.80 4.24 -7.46
CA GLU A 92 -7.56 5.41 -8.32
C GLU A 92 -8.84 6.22 -8.52
N ASN A 93 -8.69 7.44 -9.01
CA ASN A 93 -9.79 8.32 -9.43
C ASN A 93 -10.82 8.54 -8.32
N ILE A 94 -10.34 8.71 -7.08
CA ILE A 94 -11.23 8.97 -5.93
C ILE A 94 -11.85 10.35 -6.09
N GLN A 95 -13.18 10.43 -6.02
CA GLN A 95 -13.94 11.67 -6.04
C GLN A 95 -15.01 11.65 -4.96
N VAL A 96 -15.23 12.80 -4.34
CA VAL A 96 -16.28 13.03 -3.36
C VAL A 96 -16.95 14.35 -3.70
N PRO A 97 -17.93 14.34 -4.62
CA PRO A 97 -18.65 15.56 -4.99
C PRO A 97 -19.30 16.21 -3.77
N ALA A 98 -19.34 17.53 -3.74
CA ALA A 98 -19.93 18.36 -2.70
C ALA A 98 -19.21 18.40 -1.34
N TRP A 99 -18.15 17.65 -1.14
CA TRP A 99 -17.39 17.64 0.12
C TRP A 99 -15.90 17.88 -0.11
N ASN A 100 -15.26 18.58 0.82
CA ASN A 100 -13.79 18.55 0.90
C ASN A 100 -13.36 17.17 1.40
N PHE A 101 -12.26 16.66 0.86
CA PHE A 101 -11.72 15.38 1.31
C PHE A 101 -10.20 15.34 1.18
N ASP A 102 -9.59 14.53 2.04
CA ASP A 102 -8.17 14.18 1.99
C ASP A 102 -8.00 12.66 1.89
N VAL A 103 -6.96 12.24 1.19
CA VAL A 103 -6.65 10.81 1.01
C VAL A 103 -5.28 10.51 1.59
N SER A 104 -5.23 9.53 2.50
CA SER A 104 -4.00 9.04 3.10
C SER A 104 -3.93 7.51 3.09
N ASN A 105 -2.74 6.97 3.33
CA ASN A 105 -2.55 5.55 3.55
C ASN A 105 -2.41 5.30 5.05
N GLU A 106 -3.31 4.50 5.62
CA GLU A 106 -3.30 4.09 7.02
C GLU A 106 -3.11 2.56 7.09
N GLY A 107 -1.88 2.11 7.27
CA GLY A 107 -1.55 0.68 7.31
C GLY A 107 -1.95 -0.02 6.00
N ASN A 108 -2.94 -0.90 6.06
CA ASN A 108 -3.45 -1.67 4.92
C ASN A 108 -4.64 -1.00 4.21
N TYR A 109 -5.00 0.23 4.60
CA TYR A 109 -6.19 0.94 4.14
C TYR A 109 -5.84 2.24 3.45
N LYS A 110 -6.60 2.57 2.42
CA LYS A 110 -6.73 3.91 1.87
C LYS A 110 -7.81 4.61 2.68
N ALA A 111 -7.45 5.61 3.47
CA ALA A 111 -8.36 6.40 4.26
C ALA A 111 -8.78 7.65 3.47
N ILE A 112 -10.07 7.81 3.26
CA ILE A 112 -10.70 9.00 2.67
C ILE A 112 -11.38 9.74 3.81
N LYS A 113 -10.79 10.84 4.23
CA LYS A 113 -11.32 11.73 5.27
C LYS A 113 -12.19 12.77 4.59
N ILE A 114 -13.49 12.73 4.83
CA ILE A 114 -14.49 13.54 4.15
C ILE A 114 -15.08 14.54 5.15
N GLY A 115 -14.97 15.82 4.84
CA GLY A 115 -15.40 16.92 5.69
C GLY A 115 -14.32 18.00 5.84
N SER A 116 -14.46 18.87 6.83
CA SER A 116 -13.55 19.99 7.07
C SER A 116 -13.30 20.17 8.55
N ALA A 117 -12.04 20.39 8.94
CA ALA A 117 -11.66 20.67 10.33
C ALA A 117 -12.33 21.97 10.88
N ASN A 118 -12.72 22.87 9.98
CA ASN A 118 -13.29 24.18 10.33
C ASN A 118 -14.82 24.23 10.26
N LYS A 119 -15.47 23.11 9.88
CA LYS A 119 -16.92 23.05 9.73
C LYS A 119 -17.47 21.82 10.44
N TYR A 120 -18.44 22.02 11.32
CA TYR A 120 -19.21 20.96 11.92
C TYR A 120 -20.41 20.57 11.04
N VAL A 121 -20.78 19.31 11.12
CA VAL A 121 -21.99 18.73 10.55
C VAL A 121 -22.75 18.00 11.64
N ASP A 122 -24.06 17.99 11.57
CA ASP A 122 -24.98 17.28 12.47
C ASP A 122 -26.19 16.79 11.67
N GLY A 123 -27.04 16.01 12.31
CA GLY A 123 -28.25 15.47 11.69
C GLY A 123 -27.96 14.60 10.46
N ASP A 124 -28.82 14.66 9.47
CA ASP A 124 -28.75 13.82 8.28
C ASP A 124 -27.78 14.42 7.25
N GLN A 125 -26.80 13.61 6.84
CA GLN A 125 -25.82 13.95 5.83
C GLN A 125 -25.69 12.83 4.80
N GLN A 126 -25.37 13.20 3.57
CA GLN A 126 -25.18 12.25 2.47
C GLN A 126 -23.77 12.41 1.87
N TYR A 127 -23.09 11.28 1.68
CA TYR A 127 -21.76 11.23 1.13
C TYR A 127 -21.73 10.32 -0.10
N LEU A 128 -21.48 10.90 -1.27
CA LEU A 128 -21.25 10.15 -2.50
C LEU A 128 -19.74 10.04 -2.72
N ILE A 129 -19.25 8.80 -2.81
CA ILE A 129 -17.84 8.50 -3.05
C ILE A 129 -17.76 7.66 -4.31
N THR A 130 -16.93 8.06 -5.27
CA THR A 130 -16.65 7.24 -6.44
C THR A 130 -15.15 6.98 -6.56
N TYR A 131 -14.79 5.79 -7.00
CA TYR A 131 -13.39 5.41 -7.22
C TYR A 131 -13.29 4.20 -8.12
N ARG A 132 -12.09 3.97 -8.65
CA ARG A 132 -11.75 2.78 -9.44
C ARG A 132 -10.79 1.88 -8.69
N ILE A 133 -11.04 0.57 -8.75
CA ILE A 133 -10.13 -0.44 -8.21
C ILE A 133 -9.55 -1.25 -9.36
N LEU A 134 -8.24 -1.40 -9.36
CA LEU A 134 -7.52 -2.29 -10.25
C LEU A 134 -6.96 -3.46 -9.45
N ASN A 135 -6.72 -4.57 -10.14
CA ASN A 135 -6.19 -5.78 -9.54
C ASN A 135 -7.08 -6.37 -8.44
N ALA A 136 -8.42 -6.28 -8.60
CA ALA A 136 -9.39 -6.84 -7.64
C ALA A 136 -9.85 -8.27 -8.02
N ILE A 137 -9.68 -8.67 -9.27
CA ILE A 137 -10.10 -9.98 -9.77
C ILE A 137 -9.00 -11.01 -9.54
N ASN A 138 -9.39 -12.20 -9.10
CA ASN A 138 -8.53 -13.39 -9.03
C ASN A 138 -8.62 -14.16 -10.34
N PHE A 139 -7.48 -14.45 -10.96
CA PHE A 139 -7.41 -15.25 -12.17
C PHE A 139 -6.87 -16.64 -11.84
N PHE A 140 -7.62 -17.67 -12.21
CA PHE A 140 -7.27 -19.07 -12.09
C PHE A 140 -7.04 -19.65 -13.49
N LYS A 141 -6.63 -20.92 -13.56
CA LYS A 141 -6.33 -21.59 -14.82
C LYS A 141 -7.55 -21.73 -15.74
N ASP A 142 -8.73 -21.99 -15.17
CA ASP A 142 -9.98 -22.31 -15.88
C ASP A 142 -11.10 -21.27 -15.69
N HIS A 143 -10.92 -20.29 -14.79
CA HIS A 143 -11.92 -19.27 -14.47
C HIS A 143 -11.27 -18.01 -13.90
N SER A 144 -12.08 -16.97 -13.69
CA SER A 144 -11.71 -15.84 -12.84
C SER A 144 -12.79 -15.60 -11.79
N GLU A 145 -12.45 -14.88 -10.72
CA GLU A 145 -13.34 -14.68 -9.58
C GLU A 145 -13.22 -13.26 -9.03
N LEU A 146 -14.37 -12.62 -8.87
CA LEU A 146 -14.52 -11.47 -8.01
C LEU A 146 -14.78 -11.96 -6.59
N TYR A 147 -13.92 -11.62 -5.64
CA TYR A 147 -14.16 -11.75 -4.21
C TYR A 147 -14.03 -10.37 -3.61
N PHE A 148 -15.15 -9.74 -3.29
CA PHE A 148 -15.18 -8.32 -2.97
C PHE A 148 -16.07 -8.00 -1.76
N ASN A 149 -15.52 -7.24 -0.84
CA ASN A 149 -16.29 -6.70 0.28
C ASN A 149 -17.05 -5.46 -0.19
N ILE A 150 -18.33 -5.63 -0.49
CA ILE A 150 -19.26 -4.54 -0.82
C ILE A 150 -19.25 -3.52 0.32
N ILE A 151 -19.44 -4.00 1.55
CA ILE A 151 -19.25 -3.24 2.77
C ILE A 151 -18.10 -3.87 3.53
N GLY A 152 -17.06 -3.08 3.79
CA GLY A 152 -15.93 -3.55 4.60
C GLY A 152 -16.25 -3.47 6.10
N ALA A 153 -15.61 -4.33 6.88
CA ALA A 153 -15.76 -4.40 8.33
C ALA A 153 -14.99 -3.29 9.09
N GLN A 154 -14.82 -2.10 8.51
CA GLN A 154 -14.10 -0.98 9.12
C GLN A 154 -15.02 0.10 9.70
N TRP A 155 -16.31 -0.16 9.69
CA TRP A 155 -17.29 0.73 10.30
C TRP A 155 -17.48 0.40 11.77
N SER A 156 -17.19 1.35 12.64
CA SER A 156 -17.37 1.22 14.10
C SER A 156 -18.77 1.61 14.56
N THR A 157 -19.72 1.67 13.64
CA THR A 157 -21.11 2.07 13.85
C THR A 157 -22.04 1.07 13.19
N THR A 158 -23.31 1.08 13.57
CA THR A 158 -24.34 0.26 12.96
C THR A 158 -24.72 0.77 11.56
N ILE A 159 -25.07 -0.17 10.66
CA ILE A 159 -25.59 0.13 9.33
C ILE A 159 -26.98 -0.49 9.23
N SER A 160 -28.01 0.37 9.20
CA SER A 160 -29.40 -0.08 9.27
C SER A 160 -29.85 -0.82 8.01
N SER A 161 -29.41 -0.38 6.83
CA SER A 161 -29.75 -1.00 5.55
C SER A 161 -28.61 -0.88 4.56
N VAL A 162 -28.33 -1.96 3.85
CA VAL A 162 -27.41 -1.95 2.70
C VAL A 162 -28.20 -2.35 1.46
N ILE A 163 -28.03 -1.59 0.39
CA ILE A 163 -28.50 -1.93 -0.95
C ILE A 163 -27.29 -2.00 -1.85
N PHE A 164 -27.12 -3.08 -2.59
CA PHE A 164 -25.99 -3.20 -3.50
C PHE A 164 -26.40 -3.68 -4.87
N LYS A 165 -25.62 -3.26 -5.85
CA LYS A 165 -25.75 -3.65 -7.25
C LYS A 165 -24.36 -3.96 -7.82
N VAL A 166 -24.21 -5.17 -8.39
CA VAL A 166 -23.01 -5.52 -9.16
C VAL A 166 -23.42 -5.64 -10.62
N GLU A 167 -22.91 -4.75 -11.45
CA GLU A 167 -23.15 -4.72 -12.89
C GLU A 167 -21.97 -5.33 -13.63
N LEU A 168 -22.21 -6.29 -14.48
CA LEU A 168 -21.23 -6.89 -15.35
C LEU A 168 -21.20 -6.17 -16.70
N TYR A 169 -20.05 -6.09 -17.35
CA TYR A 169 -19.91 -5.41 -18.64
C TYR A 169 -20.73 -6.08 -19.77
N GLN A 170 -21.10 -7.35 -19.59
CA GLN A 170 -22.02 -8.11 -20.44
C GLN A 170 -22.66 -9.26 -19.65
N PRO A 171 -23.79 -9.84 -20.10
CA PRO A 171 -24.40 -11.00 -19.48
C PRO A 171 -23.47 -12.21 -19.46
N LEU A 172 -23.53 -13.01 -18.41
CA LEU A 172 -22.87 -14.31 -18.35
C LEU A 172 -23.58 -15.31 -19.26
N PRO A 173 -22.85 -16.20 -19.92
CA PRO A 173 -23.45 -17.19 -20.84
C PRO A 173 -24.32 -18.21 -20.12
N ASP A 174 -23.96 -18.54 -18.88
CA ASP A 174 -24.64 -19.53 -18.04
C ASP A 174 -25.18 -18.90 -16.77
N THR A 175 -25.96 -19.66 -15.99
CA THR A 175 -26.43 -19.27 -14.66
C THR A 175 -25.26 -18.89 -13.78
N PRO A 176 -25.24 -17.65 -13.24
CA PRO A 176 -24.12 -17.15 -12.44
C PRO A 176 -23.87 -18.00 -11.20
N LYS A 177 -22.60 -18.40 -11.00
CA LYS A 177 -22.15 -18.99 -9.73
C LYS A 177 -21.67 -17.87 -8.83
N TYR A 178 -22.36 -17.70 -7.71
CA TYR A 178 -22.06 -16.63 -6.76
C TYR A 178 -22.33 -17.07 -5.32
N PHE A 179 -21.82 -16.31 -4.39
CA PHE A 179 -22.20 -16.35 -2.99
C PHE A 179 -22.25 -14.94 -2.42
N VAL A 180 -23.01 -14.79 -1.34
CA VAL A 180 -23.04 -13.57 -0.53
C VAL A 180 -22.89 -13.99 0.93
N ALA A 181 -22.04 -13.28 1.66
CA ALA A 181 -21.85 -13.46 3.09
C ALA A 181 -21.99 -12.13 3.83
N THR A 182 -22.58 -12.20 5.03
CA THR A 182 -22.76 -11.04 5.93
C THR A 182 -22.16 -11.35 7.30
N GLY A 183 -21.84 -10.29 8.05
CA GLY A 183 -21.36 -10.39 9.43
C GLY A 183 -19.88 -10.05 9.59
N ALA A 184 -19.31 -10.45 10.72
CA ALA A 184 -17.93 -10.22 11.05
C ALA A 184 -16.96 -10.96 10.14
N PHE A 185 -15.69 -10.58 10.15
CA PHE A 185 -14.66 -11.21 9.32
C PHE A 185 -14.63 -12.75 9.52
N GLY A 186 -14.80 -13.48 8.43
CA GLY A 186 -14.83 -14.94 8.40
C GLY A 186 -16.23 -15.56 8.61
N SER A 187 -17.28 -14.76 8.82
CA SER A 187 -18.67 -15.22 8.82
C SER A 187 -19.05 -15.82 7.47
N ARG A 188 -19.91 -16.82 7.51
CA ARG A 188 -20.55 -17.46 6.33
C ARG A 188 -22.06 -17.27 6.32
N GLU A 189 -22.58 -16.47 7.24
CA GLU A 189 -23.99 -16.15 7.28
C GLU A 189 -24.40 -15.35 6.04
N ASN A 190 -25.64 -15.51 5.64
CA ASN A 190 -26.21 -14.74 4.53
C ASN A 190 -27.54 -14.13 4.97
N ASN A 191 -27.48 -12.91 5.47
CA ASN A 191 -28.65 -12.11 5.85
C ASN A 191 -28.97 -11.10 4.73
N THR A 192 -29.09 -11.62 3.47
CA THR A 192 -29.43 -10.80 2.31
C THR A 192 -30.51 -11.44 1.46
N VAL A 193 -31.27 -10.63 0.75
CA VAL A 193 -32.09 -11.03 -0.38
C VAL A 193 -31.37 -10.58 -1.64
N VAL A 194 -31.11 -11.51 -2.56
CA VAL A 194 -30.41 -11.23 -3.82
C VAL A 194 -31.19 -11.73 -5.02
N LYS A 195 -31.07 -11.02 -6.13
CA LYS A 195 -31.69 -11.36 -7.41
C LYS A 195 -30.74 -11.04 -8.56
N TRP A 196 -30.64 -11.96 -9.51
CA TRP A 196 -29.99 -11.72 -10.80
C TRP A 196 -31.02 -11.21 -11.83
N GLU A 197 -30.62 -10.21 -12.60
CA GLU A 197 -31.33 -9.67 -13.75
C GLU A 197 -30.50 -9.95 -15.00
N ASP A 198 -31.07 -10.70 -15.95
CA ASP A 198 -30.49 -11.04 -17.25
C ASP A 198 -29.02 -11.55 -17.21
N ASN A 199 -28.65 -12.27 -16.16
CA ASN A 199 -27.30 -12.74 -15.90
C ASN A 199 -26.20 -11.64 -15.96
N ALA A 200 -26.61 -10.38 -15.89
CA ALA A 200 -25.71 -9.22 -16.01
C ALA A 200 -25.66 -8.38 -14.74
N ILE A 201 -26.72 -8.38 -13.96
CA ILE A 201 -26.86 -7.51 -12.78
C ILE A 201 -27.27 -8.35 -11.58
N LEU A 202 -26.43 -8.36 -10.54
CA LEU A 202 -26.77 -8.86 -9.23
C LEU A 202 -27.24 -7.70 -8.36
N ARG A 203 -28.49 -7.71 -7.91
CA ARG A 203 -28.99 -6.78 -6.90
C ARG A 203 -29.18 -7.51 -5.58
N GLY A 204 -28.90 -6.82 -4.49
CA GLY A 204 -29.13 -7.35 -3.17
C GLY A 204 -29.38 -6.28 -2.13
N SER A 205 -30.01 -6.70 -1.04
CA SER A 205 -30.18 -5.87 0.15
C SER A 205 -30.03 -6.73 1.40
N THR A 206 -29.56 -6.11 2.49
CA THR A 206 -29.53 -6.78 3.80
C THR A 206 -30.95 -6.87 4.37
N THR A 207 -31.21 -7.98 5.08
CA THR A 207 -32.46 -8.22 5.82
C THR A 207 -32.34 -7.91 7.30
N GLN A 208 -31.10 -7.67 7.77
CA GLN A 208 -30.77 -7.37 9.15
C GLN A 208 -29.78 -6.19 9.21
N ILE A 209 -29.82 -5.50 10.34
CA ILE A 209 -28.87 -4.43 10.66
C ILE A 209 -27.46 -5.04 10.79
N LEU A 210 -26.49 -4.44 10.12
CA LEU A 210 -25.09 -4.80 10.35
C LEU A 210 -24.59 -4.12 11.64
N GLN A 211 -24.01 -4.93 12.51
CA GLN A 211 -23.39 -4.45 13.74
C GLN A 211 -22.00 -3.82 13.44
N PRO A 212 -21.43 -3.04 14.37
CA PRO A 212 -20.09 -2.53 14.23
C PRO A 212 -19.09 -3.63 13.85
N ASN A 213 -18.22 -3.34 12.88
CA ASN A 213 -17.22 -4.27 12.30
C ASN A 213 -17.80 -5.47 11.53
N GLU A 214 -19.05 -5.42 11.15
CA GLU A 214 -19.65 -6.34 10.20
C GLU A 214 -19.64 -5.77 8.77
N GLY A 215 -19.73 -6.65 7.79
CA GLY A 215 -19.71 -6.28 6.38
C GLY A 215 -20.55 -7.18 5.50
N VAL A 216 -20.53 -6.89 4.21
CA VAL A 216 -21.16 -7.69 3.14
C VAL A 216 -20.08 -8.04 2.12
N THR A 217 -19.89 -9.33 1.87
CA THR A 217 -18.97 -9.86 0.88
C THR A 217 -19.72 -10.52 -0.25
N VAL A 218 -19.34 -10.26 -1.48
CA VAL A 218 -19.88 -10.91 -2.68
C VAL A 218 -18.76 -11.65 -3.40
N GLY A 219 -19.01 -12.89 -3.76
CA GLY A 219 -18.19 -13.68 -4.66
C GLY A 219 -18.95 -13.98 -5.95
N ILE A 220 -18.33 -13.78 -7.11
CA ILE A 220 -18.88 -14.12 -8.42
C ILE A 220 -17.81 -14.81 -9.23
N ARG A 221 -18.13 -16.01 -9.74
CA ARG A 221 -17.24 -16.75 -10.63
C ARG A 221 -17.56 -16.43 -12.09
N PHE A 222 -16.52 -16.10 -12.85
CA PHE A 222 -16.61 -15.81 -14.28
C PHE A 222 -15.99 -16.96 -15.09
N PRO A 223 -16.55 -17.29 -16.27
CA PRO A 223 -15.94 -18.24 -17.18
C PRO A 223 -14.52 -17.79 -17.58
N LYS A 224 -13.73 -18.73 -18.06
CA LYS A 224 -12.42 -18.44 -18.64
C LYS A 224 -12.58 -17.41 -19.78
N ASP A 225 -11.64 -16.49 -19.85
CA ASP A 225 -11.58 -15.44 -20.91
C ASP A 225 -12.78 -14.45 -20.92
N TYR A 226 -13.66 -14.53 -19.93
CA TYR A 226 -14.74 -13.56 -19.78
C TYR A 226 -14.17 -12.16 -19.46
N LEU A 227 -13.19 -12.06 -18.59
CA LEU A 227 -12.47 -10.82 -18.31
C LEU A 227 -11.06 -10.87 -18.91
N THR A 228 -10.58 -9.74 -19.40
CA THR A 228 -9.21 -9.63 -19.89
C THR A 228 -8.28 -9.45 -18.68
N LYS A 229 -7.33 -10.38 -18.52
CA LYS A 229 -6.31 -10.27 -17.48
C LYS A 229 -5.41 -9.06 -17.78
N PRO A 230 -5.36 -8.05 -16.89
CA PRO A 230 -4.53 -6.88 -17.12
C PRO A 230 -3.06 -7.20 -16.86
N ASP A 231 -2.19 -6.63 -17.70
CA ASP A 231 -0.75 -6.63 -17.48
C ASP A 231 -0.33 -5.31 -16.81
N TYR A 232 -0.13 -5.37 -15.50
CA TYR A 232 0.33 -4.21 -14.73
C TYR A 232 1.85 -4.04 -14.71
N PHE A 233 2.61 -4.99 -15.27
CA PHE A 233 4.08 -4.95 -15.28
C PHE A 233 4.60 -3.68 -15.94
N PHE A 234 4.02 -3.30 -17.08
CA PHE A 234 4.47 -2.12 -17.82
C PHE A 234 4.07 -0.79 -17.17
N ARG A 235 3.12 -0.77 -16.24
CA ARG A 235 2.63 0.48 -15.63
C ARG A 235 3.68 1.22 -14.79
N GLY A 236 4.69 0.50 -14.27
CA GLY A 236 5.80 1.07 -13.49
C GLY A 236 7.12 1.20 -14.26
N ILE A 237 7.24 0.57 -15.43
CA ILE A 237 8.53 0.45 -16.13
C ILE A 237 9.01 1.80 -16.70
N TYR A 238 8.10 2.73 -16.96
CA TYR A 238 8.44 4.08 -17.44
C TYR A 238 9.40 4.83 -16.51
N TRP A 239 9.29 4.58 -15.20
CA TRP A 239 10.17 5.19 -14.20
C TRP A 239 11.60 4.66 -14.28
N LEU A 240 11.80 3.45 -14.83
CA LEU A 240 13.14 2.90 -15.05
C LEU A 240 13.86 3.57 -16.22
N VAL A 241 13.14 4.19 -17.16
CA VAL A 241 13.73 4.92 -18.30
C VAL A 241 14.42 6.20 -17.82
N LEU A 242 13.90 6.85 -16.78
CA LEU A 242 14.46 8.10 -16.25
C LEU A 242 15.93 7.97 -15.78
N PRO A 243 16.34 6.97 -14.99
CA PRO A 243 17.73 6.77 -14.63
C PRO A 243 18.66 6.59 -15.83
N PHE A 244 18.20 5.88 -16.88
CA PHE A 244 18.99 5.69 -18.10
C PHE A 244 19.17 7.00 -18.88
N ILE A 245 18.14 7.85 -18.93
CA ILE A 245 18.24 9.19 -19.56
C ILE A 245 19.24 10.04 -18.76
N VAL A 246 19.11 10.07 -17.42
CA VAL A 246 20.03 10.81 -16.55
C VAL A 246 21.46 10.31 -16.71
N PHE A 247 21.65 8.98 -16.72
CA PHE A 247 22.96 8.37 -16.91
C PHE A 247 23.57 8.75 -18.27
N ALA A 248 22.78 8.69 -19.36
CA ALA A 248 23.23 9.07 -20.70
C ALA A 248 23.63 10.55 -20.77
N LEU A 249 22.86 11.44 -20.12
CA LEU A 249 23.20 12.87 -20.05
C LEU A 249 24.48 13.10 -19.23
N MET A 250 24.61 12.49 -18.06
CA MET A 250 25.81 12.60 -17.23
C MET A 250 27.05 12.01 -17.93
N PHE A 251 26.88 10.88 -18.63
CA PHE A 251 27.97 10.29 -19.42
C PHE A 251 28.44 11.21 -20.53
N ASN A 252 27.53 11.89 -21.23
CA ASN A 252 27.89 12.87 -22.25
C ASN A 252 28.60 14.09 -21.65
N VAL A 253 28.16 14.57 -20.49
CA VAL A 253 28.82 15.68 -19.77
C VAL A 253 30.21 15.24 -19.35
N TRP A 254 30.35 14.04 -18.74
CA TRP A 254 31.65 13.49 -18.35
C TRP A 254 32.59 13.30 -19.54
N LYS A 255 32.10 12.78 -20.67
CA LYS A 255 32.90 12.60 -21.87
C LYS A 255 33.43 13.92 -22.44
N LYS A 256 32.65 15.00 -22.27
CA LYS A 256 33.02 16.33 -22.81
C LYS A 256 33.90 17.14 -21.86
N TRP A 257 33.70 17.00 -20.55
CA TRP A 257 34.28 17.93 -19.58
C TRP A 257 35.00 17.22 -18.40
N GLY A 258 34.86 15.93 -18.26
CA GLY A 258 35.38 15.16 -17.12
C GLY A 258 36.49 14.19 -17.49
N LYS A 259 37.03 14.23 -18.71
CA LYS A 259 38.26 13.53 -19.03
C LYS A 259 39.42 14.37 -18.50
N ASP A 260 40.15 13.78 -17.56
CA ASP A 260 41.44 14.36 -17.18
C ASP A 260 42.38 14.35 -18.38
N ASP A 261 43.21 15.38 -18.47
CA ASP A 261 44.24 15.45 -19.47
C ASP A 261 45.21 14.29 -19.27
N ASP A 262 45.70 13.71 -20.36
CA ASP A 262 46.70 12.65 -20.31
C ASP A 262 47.94 13.20 -19.56
N VAL A 263 48.23 12.64 -18.39
CA VAL A 263 49.44 12.98 -17.63
C VAL A 263 50.64 12.55 -18.42
N THR A 264 51.34 13.51 -19.02
CA THR A 264 52.60 13.28 -19.68
C THR A 264 53.63 12.96 -18.59
N ILE A 265 54.01 11.70 -18.44
CA ILE A 265 55.08 11.29 -17.53
C ILE A 265 56.40 11.85 -18.08
N GLN A 266 56.84 12.98 -17.54
CA GLN A 266 58.17 13.49 -17.80
C GLN A 266 59.14 12.78 -16.83
N THR A 267 60.20 12.20 -17.38
CA THR A 267 61.25 11.64 -16.56
C THR A 267 62.13 12.77 -16.06
N GLU A 268 61.98 13.14 -14.81
CA GLU A 268 62.86 14.07 -14.15
C GLU A 268 64.05 13.36 -13.54
N PHE A 269 65.25 13.83 -13.84
CA PHE A 269 66.52 13.24 -13.32
C PHE A 269 66.95 13.90 -12.01
N TYR A 270 66.29 14.93 -11.60
CA TYR A 270 66.56 15.65 -10.37
C TYR A 270 65.40 15.51 -9.37
N PRO A 271 65.71 15.36 -8.08
CA PRO A 271 64.66 15.33 -7.07
C PRO A 271 63.91 16.66 -7.03
N PRO A 272 62.60 16.66 -6.68
CA PRO A 272 61.85 17.87 -6.51
C PRO A 272 62.55 18.86 -5.54
N GLU A 273 62.51 20.15 -5.84
CA GLU A 273 63.15 21.18 -5.00
C GLU A 273 62.62 21.08 -3.56
N ASN A 274 63.57 21.13 -2.59
CA ASN A 274 63.30 21.12 -1.13
C ASN A 274 62.73 19.80 -0.56
N VAL A 275 62.75 18.71 -1.29
CA VAL A 275 62.36 17.41 -0.76
C VAL A 275 63.59 16.57 -0.44
N SER A 276 63.73 16.18 0.84
CA SER A 276 64.80 15.28 1.25
C SER A 276 64.51 13.84 0.87
N PRO A 277 65.55 12.98 0.69
CA PRO A 277 65.36 11.56 0.37
C PRO A 277 64.43 10.81 1.35
N SER A 278 64.48 11.15 2.63
CA SER A 278 63.59 10.54 3.65
C SER A 278 62.12 10.96 3.49
N VAL A 279 61.86 12.19 3.09
CA VAL A 279 60.50 12.66 2.81
C VAL A 279 59.98 12.01 1.52
N SER A 280 60.85 11.88 0.49
CA SER A 280 60.45 11.19 -0.76
C SER A 280 60.12 9.71 -0.50
N GLY A 281 60.89 8.98 0.30
CA GLY A 281 60.59 7.62 0.66
C GLY A 281 59.28 7.48 1.40
N TYR A 282 59.04 8.34 2.39
CA TYR A 282 57.80 8.37 3.15
C TYR A 282 56.53 8.65 2.28
N VAL A 283 56.65 9.53 1.31
CA VAL A 283 55.51 9.86 0.39
C VAL A 283 55.20 8.69 -0.56
N ILE A 284 56.20 7.85 -0.91
CA ILE A 284 56.01 6.74 -1.84
C ILE A 284 55.27 5.55 -1.18
N ASP A 285 55.64 5.17 0.06
CA ASP A 285 55.13 3.94 0.69
C ASP A 285 54.49 4.16 2.07
N ASP A 286 54.33 5.42 2.48
CA ASP A 286 53.72 5.82 3.75
C ASP A 286 54.40 5.26 5.00
N LYS A 287 55.70 4.92 4.88
CA LYS A 287 56.56 4.36 5.94
C LYS A 287 57.93 4.99 5.90
N LEU A 288 58.52 5.18 7.07
CA LEU A 288 59.89 5.64 7.20
C LEU A 288 60.82 4.45 7.44
N ASP A 289 61.49 3.99 6.41
CA ASP A 289 62.41 2.85 6.47
C ASP A 289 63.85 3.26 6.75
N ARG A 290 64.71 2.29 7.19
CA ARG A 290 66.13 2.55 7.39
C ARG A 290 66.84 3.01 6.13
N ARG A 291 66.36 2.63 4.94
CA ARG A 291 66.88 3.09 3.64
C ARG A 291 66.74 4.58 3.46
N ASP A 292 65.60 5.13 3.85
CA ASP A 292 65.28 6.53 3.71
C ASP A 292 66.16 7.40 4.61
N LEU A 293 66.43 6.89 5.81
CA LEU A 293 67.35 7.56 6.76
C LEU A 293 68.82 7.46 6.30
N THR A 294 69.26 6.30 5.76
CA THR A 294 70.61 6.15 5.25
C THR A 294 70.87 7.00 4.00
N ALA A 295 69.86 7.25 3.17
CA ALA A 295 69.93 8.13 2.01
C ALA A 295 70.19 9.62 2.37
N LEU A 296 69.95 10.01 3.62
CA LEU A 296 70.26 11.35 4.10
C LEU A 296 71.77 11.59 4.18
N VAL A 297 72.58 10.59 4.43
CA VAL A 297 74.04 10.71 4.57
C VAL A 297 74.68 11.21 3.28
N PRO A 298 74.53 10.58 2.10
CA PRO A 298 75.05 11.08 0.84
C PRO A 298 74.39 12.44 0.46
N TYR A 299 73.10 12.64 0.78
CA TYR A 299 72.42 13.90 0.52
C TYR A 299 73.04 15.08 1.27
N TRP A 300 73.35 14.94 2.56
CA TRP A 300 74.04 15.95 3.34
C TRP A 300 75.50 16.13 2.88
N GLY A 301 76.14 15.07 2.42
CA GLY A 301 77.46 15.17 1.82
C GLY A 301 77.47 16.01 0.53
N ALA A 302 76.46 15.76 -0.36
CA ALA A 302 76.29 16.50 -1.60
C ALA A 302 75.97 17.99 -1.37
N ASN A 303 75.23 18.29 -0.30
CA ASN A 303 74.88 19.67 0.10
C ASN A 303 75.95 20.36 0.98
N GLY A 304 77.11 19.71 1.17
CA GLY A 304 78.22 20.30 1.93
C GLY A 304 78.07 20.29 3.44
N ASN A 305 77.01 19.69 3.96
CA ASN A 305 76.68 19.64 5.39
C ASN A 305 77.40 18.52 6.14
N LEU A 306 78.01 17.58 5.41
CA LEU A 306 78.79 16.46 5.96
C LEU A 306 80.05 16.22 5.13
N ARG A 307 81.22 16.12 5.77
CA ARG A 307 82.45 15.66 5.15
C ARG A 307 82.73 14.24 5.58
N ILE A 308 82.83 13.33 4.62
CA ILE A 308 83.23 11.94 4.82
C ILE A 308 84.74 11.93 4.63
N ASN A 309 85.50 11.68 5.71
CA ASN A 309 86.96 11.54 5.67
C ASN A 309 87.33 10.07 5.44
#